data_9cb9307467bca70d611f23a0c8a7f15d
#
_entry.id   9cb9307467bca70d611f23a0c8a7f15d
#
_cell.length_a   1.000
_cell.length_b   1.000
_cell.length_c   1.000
_cell.angle_alpha   90.00
_cell.angle_beta   90.00
_cell.angle_gamma   90.00
#
_symmetry.space_group_name_H-M   'P 1'
#
loop_
_entity.id
_entity.type
_entity.pdbx_description
1 polymer ?
#
loop_
_entity_poly.entity_id
_entity_poly.type
_entity_poly.pdbx_seq_one_letter_code
_entity_poly.pdbx_strand_id
1 'polypeptide(L)'
;MAEKTKISERLDENIAHMEELFHTCDDIKKKRMNLGKNRDVACYLTFIEVSVDMGNSALLEVLKYLRGLEREEILRVLEQNALGTSDATYFTTIEEAGNGLLTGEAVFFVDGFAKAVKIPDDGYPNMGVNEADSEKVVRGSNEGFGDSVKQNAALIRKRIRSPQVKVKEKKMGVRSNTNVYLVYMEGIAYPELVAKIEERLEGFEIDGVLDSGVIEQLSEEKWYSPFPQFQTTERPDRAAMSILDGRVVVLSDNSPIALILPTDYNSFIKTSDDYYNRWEIASFERLLRYLASFFAMTLPGLYLAVTNFHTQILPTTLLLSFADARSGVPFPAVIEVIIMELSFELLREAGVRLPGAMGNTIGIVGGLIIGQAAVEANLVSPIVVIVISFTALCSFAVPNEEFATAFRLLKFFFIGICAWLGFFGFLAGLLAVLIHLSHLKSFGVPYLMPYVAADLNDYEDERDFLWRQPLRLLWKRPIYAKKNNRRKLRMKL
;
A
#
# COMPACT_ATOMS: atom_id res chain seq x y z
N MET A 1 29.73 -14.41 -0.31
CA MET A 1 30.07 -13.28 0.57
C MET A 1 30.80 -12.31 -0.33
N ALA A 2 30.25 -11.13 -0.56
CA ALA A 2 30.97 -10.08 -1.26
C ALA A 2 32.18 -9.71 -0.39
N GLU A 3 33.33 -9.46 -1.01
CA GLU A 3 34.54 -9.02 -0.34
C GLU A 3 34.24 -7.68 0.34
N LYS A 4 34.47 -7.56 1.64
CA LYS A 4 34.19 -6.33 2.39
C LYS A 4 35.21 -5.27 2.01
N THR A 5 34.75 -4.13 1.52
CA THR A 5 35.59 -3.00 1.13
C THR A 5 36.09 -2.26 2.37
N LYS A 6 37.38 -2.24 2.62
CA LYS A 6 37.96 -1.48 3.74
C LYS A 6 37.86 0.02 3.49
N ILE A 7 37.67 0.77 4.57
CA ILE A 7 37.70 2.24 4.53
C ILE A 7 39.13 2.70 4.32
N SER A 8 39.35 3.55 3.34
CA SER A 8 40.65 4.15 2.98
C SER A 8 40.91 5.42 3.80
N GLU A 9 42.20 5.76 3.99
CA GLU A 9 42.60 7.08 4.51
C GLU A 9 42.23 8.24 3.55
N ARG A 10 42.05 7.94 2.27
CA ARG A 10 41.68 8.90 1.23
C ARG A 10 40.17 9.08 1.20
N LEU A 11 39.73 10.27 1.56
CA LEU A 11 38.29 10.58 1.65
C LEU A 11 37.56 10.37 0.31
N ASP A 12 38.18 10.74 -0.82
CA ASP A 12 37.54 10.66 -2.14
C ASP A 12 37.23 9.20 -2.56
N GLU A 13 38.05 8.22 -2.14
CA GLU A 13 37.79 6.80 -2.39
C GLU A 13 36.58 6.32 -1.59
N ASN A 14 36.48 6.72 -0.32
CA ASN A 14 35.33 6.39 0.53
C ASN A 14 34.03 7.03 0.02
N ILE A 15 34.10 8.26 -0.47
CA ILE A 15 32.97 8.94 -1.10
C ILE A 15 32.50 8.17 -2.32
N ALA A 16 33.40 7.77 -3.22
CA ALA A 16 33.05 7.04 -4.43
C ALA A 16 32.34 5.72 -4.10
N HIS A 17 32.83 4.96 -3.13
CA HIS A 17 32.21 3.70 -2.68
C HIS A 17 30.83 3.91 -2.04
N MET A 18 30.65 4.95 -1.22
CA MET A 18 29.36 5.28 -0.63
C MET A 18 28.36 5.77 -1.69
N GLU A 19 28.81 6.52 -2.69
CA GLU A 19 27.97 6.98 -3.80
C GLU A 19 27.55 5.81 -4.70
N GLU A 20 28.42 4.85 -4.93
CA GLU A 20 28.09 3.62 -5.65
C GLU A 20 27.07 2.76 -4.88
N LEU A 21 27.26 2.58 -3.57
CA LEU A 21 26.36 1.81 -2.70
C LEU A 21 24.96 2.40 -2.64
N PHE A 22 24.88 3.74 -2.54
CA PHE A 22 23.64 4.50 -2.41
C PHE A 22 23.32 5.33 -3.67
N HIS A 23 23.62 4.79 -4.85
CA HIS A 23 23.16 5.41 -6.10
C HIS A 23 21.64 5.39 -6.17
N THR A 24 21.01 6.39 -6.73
CA THR A 24 19.54 6.52 -6.83
C THR A 24 18.82 6.41 -5.46
N CYS A 25 19.41 6.99 -4.41
CA CYS A 25 18.84 7.10 -3.07
C CYS A 25 18.77 8.59 -2.70
N ASP A 26 17.74 9.29 -3.18
CA ASP A 26 17.60 10.75 -3.03
C ASP A 26 17.17 11.16 -1.60
N ASP A 27 16.67 10.19 -0.81
CA ASP A 27 16.35 10.34 0.61
C ASP A 27 17.58 10.40 1.52
N ILE A 28 18.77 10.05 1.01
CA ILE A 28 20.04 10.11 1.73
C ILE A 28 20.76 11.41 1.43
N LYS A 29 20.96 12.22 2.47
CA LYS A 29 21.73 13.45 2.37
C LYS A 29 23.22 13.17 2.43
N LYS A 30 23.94 13.80 1.53
CA LYS A 30 25.37 13.68 1.32
C LYS A 30 25.97 15.06 1.40
N LYS A 31 26.84 15.30 2.38
CA LYS A 31 27.41 16.62 2.61
C LYS A 31 28.92 16.56 2.77
N ARG A 32 29.64 17.16 1.84
CA ARG A 32 31.07 17.42 1.97
C ARG A 32 31.27 18.73 2.71
N MET A 33 32.14 18.77 3.70
CA MET A 33 32.47 19.96 4.48
C MET A 33 33.93 19.94 4.92
N ASN A 34 34.44 21.06 5.36
CA ASN A 34 35.77 21.19 5.93
C ASN A 34 35.65 21.51 7.43
N LEU A 35 36.38 20.78 8.25
CA LEU A 35 36.49 20.96 9.69
C LEU A 35 37.85 21.47 10.08
N GLY A 36 38.04 21.71 11.39
CA GLY A 36 39.26 22.26 11.96
C GLY A 36 39.25 23.79 12.03
N LYS A 37 40.11 24.32 12.89
CA LYS A 37 40.28 25.76 13.11
C LYS A 37 40.64 26.50 11.83
N ASN A 38 41.45 25.89 10.97
CA ASN A 38 41.87 26.42 9.69
C ASN A 38 41.01 25.93 8.49
N ARG A 39 39.99 25.10 8.75
CA ARG A 39 39.14 24.44 7.72
C ARG A 39 39.95 23.58 6.73
N ASP A 40 40.99 22.92 7.19
CA ASP A 40 41.97 22.19 6.41
C ASP A 40 41.73 20.67 6.41
N VAL A 41 40.77 20.19 7.21
CA VAL A 41 40.37 18.76 7.29
C VAL A 41 39.09 18.55 6.49
N ALA A 42 39.21 17.89 5.34
CA ALA A 42 38.06 17.50 4.54
C ALA A 42 37.29 16.35 5.23
N CYS A 43 35.98 16.43 5.20
CA CYS A 43 35.14 15.37 5.75
C CYS A 43 33.84 15.20 4.94
N TYR A 44 33.25 14.04 5.05
CA TYR A 44 32.01 13.65 4.37
C TYR A 44 31.02 13.09 5.37
N LEU A 45 29.85 13.72 5.42
CA LEU A 45 28.73 13.35 6.28
C LEU A 45 27.59 12.79 5.43
N THR A 46 27.05 11.67 5.84
CA THR A 46 25.90 11.05 5.20
C THR A 46 24.88 10.59 6.24
N PHE A 47 23.59 10.86 5.98
CA PHE A 47 22.48 10.51 6.87
C PHE A 47 21.14 10.50 6.11
N ILE A 48 20.15 9.80 6.64
CA ILE A 48 18.77 9.86 6.13
C ILE A 48 18.14 11.17 6.64
N GLU A 49 17.55 11.97 5.75
CA GLU A 49 17.16 13.36 6.01
C GLU A 49 16.31 13.57 7.28
N VAL A 50 15.38 12.66 7.56
CA VAL A 50 14.45 12.76 8.69
C VAL A 50 14.86 11.96 9.93
N SER A 51 15.98 11.23 9.86
CA SER A 51 16.46 10.42 10.98
C SER A 51 17.41 11.18 11.91
N VAL A 52 17.83 12.39 11.51
CA VAL A 52 18.78 13.22 12.24
C VAL A 52 18.11 14.54 12.60
N ASP A 53 17.97 14.82 13.90
CA ASP A 53 17.51 16.13 14.37
C ASP A 53 18.68 17.12 14.35
N MET A 54 18.74 17.95 13.31
CA MET A 54 19.79 18.97 13.17
C MET A 54 19.71 20.10 14.20
N GLY A 55 18.65 20.17 15.00
CA GLY A 55 18.45 21.22 16.01
C GLY A 55 19.12 20.92 17.36
N ASN A 56 19.15 19.68 17.77
CA ASN A 56 19.56 19.25 19.11
C ASN A 56 20.34 17.92 19.13
N SER A 57 21.10 17.65 18.07
CA SER A 57 21.73 16.35 17.86
C SER A 57 23.15 16.26 18.41
N ALA A 58 23.55 15.06 18.85
CA ALA A 58 24.92 14.71 19.18
C ALA A 58 25.89 15.01 18.03
N LEU A 59 25.41 14.90 16.79
CA LEU A 59 26.13 15.28 15.59
C LEU A 59 26.57 16.76 15.60
N LEU A 60 25.66 17.67 15.97
CA LEU A 60 25.95 19.09 16.00
C LEU A 60 27.01 19.43 17.08
N GLU A 61 26.95 18.77 18.22
CA GLU A 61 27.94 18.93 19.30
C GLU A 61 29.32 18.43 18.87
N VAL A 62 29.39 17.25 18.25
CA VAL A 62 30.64 16.70 17.70
C VAL A 62 31.22 17.62 16.64
N LEU A 63 30.40 18.12 15.71
CA LEU A 63 30.87 19.04 14.66
C LEU A 63 31.36 20.37 15.23
N LYS A 64 30.71 20.92 16.28
CA LYS A 64 31.16 22.13 16.97
C LYS A 64 32.50 21.91 17.66
N TYR A 65 32.64 20.78 18.35
CA TYR A 65 33.88 20.42 19.03
C TYR A 65 35.05 20.29 18.05
N LEU A 66 34.89 19.52 16.97
CA LEU A 66 35.92 19.31 15.95
C LEU A 66 36.31 20.59 15.19
N ARG A 67 35.40 21.56 15.07
CA ARG A 67 35.73 22.88 14.44
C ARG A 67 36.71 23.71 15.23
N GLY A 68 36.86 23.48 16.53
CA GLY A 68 37.78 24.21 17.41
C GLY A 68 39.20 23.64 17.44
N LEU A 69 39.43 22.47 16.88
CA LEU A 69 40.69 21.73 16.94
C LEU A 69 41.57 21.92 15.70
N GLU A 70 42.87 21.68 15.85
CA GLU A 70 43.80 21.60 14.72
C GLU A 70 43.78 20.17 14.08
N ARG A 71 44.28 20.06 12.84
CA ARG A 71 44.24 18.79 12.08
C ARG A 71 44.82 17.60 12.87
N GLU A 72 45.97 17.78 13.49
CA GLU A 72 46.61 16.69 14.25
C GLU A 72 45.83 16.33 15.51
N GLU A 73 45.17 17.29 16.14
CA GLU A 73 44.33 17.05 17.31
C GLU A 73 43.04 16.31 16.93
N ILE A 74 42.42 16.66 15.78
CA ILE A 74 41.25 15.95 15.26
C ILE A 74 41.58 14.48 15.04
N LEU A 75 42.66 14.17 14.34
CA LEU A 75 43.05 12.77 14.06
C LEU A 75 43.37 12.03 15.37
N ARG A 76 44.04 12.65 16.33
CA ARG A 76 44.33 12.06 17.64
C ARG A 76 43.05 11.77 18.45
N VAL A 77 42.08 12.69 18.45
CA VAL A 77 40.75 12.50 19.11
C VAL A 77 40.02 11.32 18.49
N LEU A 78 40.05 11.18 17.16
CA LEU A 78 39.41 10.09 16.44
C LEU A 78 40.12 8.77 16.70
N GLU A 79 41.44 8.72 16.72
CA GLU A 79 42.21 7.49 17.02
C GLU A 79 42.00 7.00 18.45
N GLN A 80 41.90 7.94 19.41
CA GLN A 80 41.70 7.64 20.83
C GLN A 80 40.24 7.40 21.24
N ASN A 81 39.30 7.50 20.29
CA ASN A 81 37.87 7.40 20.56
C ASN A 81 37.38 8.42 21.62
N ALA A 82 37.87 9.66 21.55
CA ALA A 82 37.66 10.70 22.55
C ALA A 82 36.65 11.78 22.10
N LEU A 83 35.63 11.41 21.32
CA LEU A 83 34.63 12.34 20.77
C LEU A 83 33.65 12.90 21.82
N GLY A 84 33.72 12.45 23.07
CA GLY A 84 32.88 12.96 24.16
C GLY A 84 31.43 12.47 24.15
N THR A 85 31.04 11.65 23.17
CA THR A 85 29.74 10.99 23.12
C THR A 85 29.92 9.54 23.51
N SER A 86 29.14 9.04 24.48
CA SER A 86 29.27 7.69 25.04
C SER A 86 29.06 6.56 24.03
N ASP A 87 28.37 6.83 22.93
CA ASP A 87 27.90 5.82 21.97
C ASP A 87 28.50 5.96 20.57
N ALA A 88 29.54 6.79 20.38
CA ALA A 88 30.26 6.87 19.13
C ALA A 88 30.97 5.53 18.85
N THR A 89 30.64 4.89 17.73
CA THR A 89 31.25 3.64 17.29
C THR A 89 31.97 3.84 15.95
N TYR A 90 32.97 2.99 15.69
CA TYR A 90 33.80 3.08 14.50
C TYR A 90 33.56 1.90 13.59
N PHE A 91 33.39 2.19 12.31
CA PHE A 91 33.30 1.19 11.26
C PHE A 91 34.63 1.10 10.52
N THR A 92 34.98 -0.11 10.10
CA THR A 92 36.21 -0.41 9.37
C THR A 92 35.96 -0.75 7.90
N THR A 93 34.67 -1.00 7.54
CA THR A 93 34.29 -1.32 6.16
C THR A 93 33.14 -0.43 5.69
N ILE A 94 33.07 -0.21 4.37
CA ILE A 94 32.02 0.61 3.72
C ILE A 94 30.64 -0.03 3.97
N GLU A 95 30.54 -1.36 3.97
CA GLU A 95 29.27 -2.07 4.20
C GLU A 95 28.78 -1.88 5.64
N GLU A 96 29.69 -1.86 6.63
CA GLU A 96 29.34 -1.56 8.03
C GLU A 96 28.86 -0.10 8.17
N ALA A 97 29.55 0.82 7.53
CA ALA A 97 29.16 2.23 7.48
C ALA A 97 27.78 2.42 6.82
N GLY A 98 27.54 1.74 5.70
CA GLY A 98 26.25 1.73 5.01
C GLY A 98 25.12 1.12 5.87
N ASN A 99 25.40 0.05 6.59
CA ASN A 99 24.43 -0.56 7.52
C ASN A 99 24.13 0.37 8.71
N GLY A 100 25.13 1.07 9.25
CA GLY A 100 24.96 2.10 10.27
C GLY A 100 24.03 3.22 9.80
N LEU A 101 24.25 3.72 8.58
CA LEU A 101 23.35 4.69 7.95
C LEU A 101 21.90 4.18 7.86
N LEU A 102 21.70 2.92 7.47
CA LEU A 102 20.39 2.29 7.34
C LEU A 102 19.71 1.97 8.70
N THR A 103 20.42 2.10 9.81
CA THR A 103 19.82 2.07 11.16
C THR A 103 19.26 3.44 11.58
N GLY A 104 19.41 4.48 10.75
CA GLY A 104 18.88 5.83 10.99
C GLY A 104 19.90 6.77 11.63
N GLU A 105 21.17 6.41 11.61
CA GLU A 105 22.24 7.14 12.26
C GLU A 105 23.07 7.97 11.26
N ALA A 106 23.78 8.97 11.74
CA ALA A 106 24.70 9.73 10.91
C ALA A 106 26.05 9.02 10.81
N VAL A 107 26.59 8.93 9.60
CA VAL A 107 27.91 8.36 9.33
C VAL A 107 28.83 9.44 8.79
N PHE A 108 30.03 9.51 9.34
CA PHE A 108 30.98 10.59 9.12
C PHE A 108 32.35 10.02 8.77
N PHE A 109 32.93 10.48 7.67
CA PHE A 109 34.26 10.13 7.19
C PHE A 109 35.18 11.37 7.26
N VAL A 110 36.44 11.16 7.65
CA VAL A 110 37.43 12.22 7.78
C VAL A 110 38.67 11.86 6.95
N ASP A 111 39.20 12.84 6.22
CA ASP A 111 40.41 12.66 5.42
C ASP A 111 41.64 12.39 6.31
N GLY A 112 42.38 11.34 5.98
CA GLY A 112 43.50 10.86 6.78
C GLY A 112 43.13 9.87 7.89
N PHE A 113 41.85 9.43 7.97
CA PHE A 113 41.41 8.48 8.98
C PHE A 113 40.74 7.24 8.36
N ALA A 114 41.32 6.07 8.56
CA ALA A 114 40.93 4.80 7.91
C ALA A 114 39.70 4.12 8.59
N LYS A 115 38.82 4.88 9.18
CA LYS A 115 37.54 4.41 9.77
C LYS A 115 36.46 5.44 9.56
N ALA A 116 35.18 4.99 9.53
CA ALA A 116 34.04 5.89 9.61
C ALA A 116 33.54 5.99 11.04
N VAL A 117 33.08 7.16 11.43
CA VAL A 117 32.51 7.41 12.75
C VAL A 117 30.99 7.36 12.62
N LYS A 118 30.38 6.53 13.43
CA LYS A 118 28.96 6.49 13.65
C LYS A 118 28.62 7.47 14.78
N ILE A 119 27.73 8.39 14.53
CA ILE A 119 27.21 9.31 15.54
C ILE A 119 25.77 8.91 15.82
N PRO A 120 25.45 8.49 17.07
CA PRO A 120 24.09 8.17 17.43
C PRO A 120 23.24 9.45 17.38
N ASP A 121 22.08 9.34 16.80
CA ASP A 121 21.05 10.36 16.79
C ASP A 121 19.69 9.71 17.09
N ASP A 122 18.60 10.47 17.16
CA ASP A 122 17.27 9.97 17.55
C ASP A 122 16.71 8.85 16.65
N GLY A 123 17.33 8.62 15.50
CA GLY A 123 17.00 7.54 14.58
C GLY A 123 15.71 7.81 13.78
N TYR A 124 15.02 6.73 13.42
CA TYR A 124 13.78 6.85 12.63
C TYR A 124 12.65 7.51 13.42
N PRO A 125 11.74 8.24 12.73
CA PRO A 125 10.59 8.87 13.37
C PRO A 125 9.79 7.84 14.20
N ASN A 126 9.63 8.12 15.48
CA ASN A 126 8.87 7.28 16.40
C ASN A 126 7.66 8.03 17.00
N MET A 127 7.74 9.37 17.11
CA MET A 127 6.67 10.21 17.62
C MET A 127 6.00 10.98 16.48
N GLY A 128 4.67 11.09 16.53
CA GLY A 128 3.91 11.78 15.50
C GLY A 128 3.67 10.94 14.23
N VAL A 129 3.86 9.62 14.31
CA VAL A 129 3.44 8.70 13.26
C VAL A 129 1.94 8.48 13.43
N ASN A 130 1.19 8.70 12.35
CA ASN A 130 -0.25 8.48 12.35
C ASN A 130 -0.59 6.99 12.53
N GLU A 131 -1.76 6.70 13.07
CA GLU A 131 -2.34 5.37 12.98
C GLU A 131 -2.98 5.18 11.60
N ALA A 132 -2.94 3.97 11.07
CA ALA A 132 -3.64 3.62 9.84
C ALA A 132 -5.14 3.48 10.15
N ASP A 133 -5.90 4.54 9.92
CA ASP A 133 -7.33 4.59 10.29
C ASP A 133 -8.21 3.77 9.35
N SER A 134 -7.91 3.76 8.07
CA SER A 134 -8.67 3.04 7.03
C SER A 134 -8.31 1.54 6.94
N GLU A 135 -7.12 1.15 7.39
CA GLU A 135 -6.61 -0.23 7.29
C GLU A 135 -6.25 -0.79 8.69
N LYS A 136 -7.20 -0.79 9.63
CA LYS A 136 -6.98 -1.33 10.97
C LYS A 136 -6.74 -2.83 10.94
N VAL A 137 -5.76 -3.31 11.71
CA VAL A 137 -5.42 -4.73 11.86
C VAL A 137 -5.54 -5.15 13.31
N VAL A 138 -5.92 -6.41 13.53
CA VAL A 138 -5.99 -6.98 14.88
C VAL A 138 -4.61 -7.31 15.40
N ARG A 139 -3.68 -7.67 14.51
CA ARG A 139 -2.31 -8.03 14.85
C ARG A 139 -1.33 -7.39 13.87
N GLY A 140 -0.37 -6.64 14.38
CA GLY A 140 0.67 -6.01 13.56
C GLY A 140 1.04 -4.62 14.06
N SER A 141 1.73 -3.86 13.23
CA SER A 141 2.08 -2.46 13.52
C SER A 141 0.84 -1.58 13.36
N ASN A 142 0.66 -0.62 14.25
CA ASN A 142 -0.37 0.42 14.12
C ASN A 142 0.15 1.66 13.38
N GLU A 143 1.45 1.71 13.06
CA GLU A 143 2.04 2.85 12.35
C GLU A 143 1.41 3.01 10.96
N GLY A 144 0.91 4.21 10.68
CA GLY A 144 0.43 4.67 9.39
C GLY A 144 1.37 5.69 8.75
N PHE A 145 1.22 5.92 7.45
CA PHE A 145 1.87 7.02 6.76
C PHE A 145 1.26 8.37 7.17
N GLY A 146 2.04 9.43 7.02
CA GLY A 146 1.61 10.82 7.24
C GLY A 146 1.74 11.64 5.96
N ASP A 147 1.54 12.95 6.08
CA ASP A 147 1.53 13.86 4.93
C ASP A 147 2.94 14.15 4.37
N SER A 148 4.00 13.83 5.10
CA SER A 148 5.38 14.08 4.65
C SER A 148 5.96 12.89 3.90
N VAL A 149 6.24 13.06 2.61
CA VAL A 149 6.86 12.02 1.76
C VAL A 149 8.20 11.53 2.30
N LYS A 150 8.98 12.42 2.94
CA LYS A 150 10.29 12.09 3.52
C LYS A 150 10.14 11.16 4.74
N GLN A 151 9.18 11.46 5.63
CA GLN A 151 8.86 10.59 6.76
C GLN A 151 8.34 9.24 6.29
N ASN A 152 7.49 9.22 5.28
CA ASN A 152 6.94 8.01 4.71
C ASN A 152 8.04 7.10 4.11
N ALA A 153 9.00 7.67 3.39
CA ALA A 153 10.16 6.93 2.89
C ALA A 153 11.02 6.37 4.04
N ALA A 154 11.25 7.15 5.09
CA ALA A 154 11.99 6.70 6.27
C ALA A 154 11.27 5.54 7.00
N LEU A 155 9.93 5.55 7.09
CA LEU A 155 9.15 4.43 7.65
C LEU A 155 9.30 3.13 6.85
N ILE A 156 9.45 3.22 5.53
CA ILE A 156 9.79 2.07 4.68
C ILE A 156 11.22 1.61 4.96
N ARG A 157 12.19 2.53 5.02
CA ARG A 157 13.59 2.20 5.34
C ARG A 157 13.76 1.58 6.71
N LYS A 158 13.01 2.02 7.71
CA LYS A 158 12.97 1.41 9.05
C LYS A 158 12.69 -0.09 8.99
N ARG A 159 11.85 -0.53 8.04
CA ARG A 159 11.43 -1.93 7.84
C ARG A 159 12.35 -2.70 6.90
N ILE A 160 12.91 -2.03 5.89
CA ILE A 160 13.78 -2.66 4.90
C ILE A 160 15.14 -1.96 4.94
N ARG A 161 16.02 -2.44 5.82
CA ARG A 161 17.38 -1.91 6.00
C ARG A 161 18.32 -2.50 4.95
N SER A 162 18.17 -2.07 3.70
CA SER A 162 18.98 -2.55 2.58
C SER A 162 19.35 -1.39 1.65
N PRO A 163 20.61 -1.29 1.19
CA PRO A 163 21.02 -0.30 0.19
C PRO A 163 20.40 -0.55 -1.18
N GLN A 164 19.83 -1.74 -1.39
CA GLN A 164 19.10 -2.08 -2.62
C GLN A 164 17.71 -1.42 -2.69
N VAL A 165 17.17 -0.90 -1.58
CA VAL A 165 15.99 -0.04 -1.63
C VAL A 165 16.38 1.28 -2.25
N LYS A 166 15.84 1.56 -3.43
CA LYS A 166 16.05 2.81 -4.16
C LYS A 166 14.87 3.74 -3.92
N VAL A 167 15.18 5.00 -3.71
CA VAL A 167 14.20 6.08 -3.54
C VAL A 167 14.54 7.17 -4.53
N LYS A 168 13.71 7.31 -5.55
CA LYS A 168 13.91 8.27 -6.63
C LYS A 168 12.95 9.44 -6.47
N GLU A 169 13.46 10.62 -6.28
CA GLU A 169 12.67 11.85 -6.15
C GLU A 169 12.27 12.37 -7.52
N LYS A 170 11.01 12.75 -7.66
CA LYS A 170 10.45 13.49 -8.80
C LYS A 170 9.62 14.65 -8.28
N LYS A 171 9.57 15.73 -9.04
CA LYS A 171 8.69 16.87 -8.78
C LYS A 171 7.55 16.86 -9.78
N MET A 172 6.33 16.95 -9.29
CA MET A 172 5.12 16.94 -10.09
C MET A 172 4.26 18.17 -9.80
N GLY A 173 3.51 18.60 -10.82
CA GLY A 173 2.71 19.83 -10.75
C GLY A 173 3.54 21.08 -11.07
N VAL A 174 3.13 21.81 -12.12
CA VAL A 174 3.84 23.00 -12.65
C VAL A 174 3.93 24.11 -11.59
N ARG A 175 2.90 24.25 -10.75
CA ARG A 175 2.82 25.28 -9.71
C ARG A 175 3.06 24.74 -8.31
N SER A 176 2.58 23.53 -8.01
CA SER A 176 2.73 22.94 -6.68
C SER A 176 4.15 22.43 -6.41
N ASN A 177 4.89 21.98 -7.46
CA ASN A 177 6.22 21.38 -7.33
C ASN A 177 6.25 20.29 -6.22
N THR A 178 5.20 19.46 -6.16
CA THR A 178 5.02 18.43 -5.13
C THR A 178 6.07 17.34 -5.27
N ASN A 179 6.75 17.00 -4.18
CA ASN A 179 7.72 15.91 -4.18
C ASN A 179 7.00 14.57 -4.21
N VAL A 180 7.39 13.73 -5.15
CA VAL A 180 6.87 12.37 -5.33
C VAL A 180 8.05 11.40 -5.33
N TYR A 181 8.00 10.37 -4.49
CA TYR A 181 9.05 9.38 -4.36
C TYR A 181 8.62 8.05 -4.97
N LEU A 182 9.45 7.50 -5.87
CA LEU A 182 9.34 6.13 -6.32
C LEU A 182 10.25 5.26 -5.48
N VAL A 183 9.67 4.29 -4.77
CA VAL A 183 10.40 3.38 -3.89
C VAL A 183 10.30 1.96 -4.42
N TYR A 184 11.43 1.31 -4.67
CA TYR A 184 11.50 -0.04 -5.19
C TYR A 184 12.76 -0.78 -4.73
N MET A 185 12.78 -2.11 -4.87
CA MET A 185 13.96 -2.93 -4.57
C MET A 185 14.75 -3.21 -5.85
N GLU A 186 15.95 -2.64 -5.94
CA GLU A 186 16.87 -2.96 -7.03
C GLU A 186 17.26 -4.44 -7.02
N GLY A 187 17.38 -5.03 -8.21
CA GLY A 187 17.66 -6.46 -8.35
C GLY A 187 16.43 -7.37 -8.19
N ILE A 188 15.33 -6.89 -7.57
CA ILE A 188 14.07 -7.64 -7.46
C ILE A 188 13.03 -7.10 -8.44
N ALA A 189 12.74 -5.80 -8.42
CA ALA A 189 11.82 -5.17 -9.36
C ALA A 189 12.36 -5.24 -10.80
N TYR A 190 11.47 -5.36 -11.78
CA TYR A 190 11.83 -5.29 -13.19
C TYR A 190 12.17 -3.84 -13.57
N PRO A 191 13.36 -3.56 -14.19
CA PRO A 191 13.72 -2.21 -14.61
C PRO A 191 12.73 -1.63 -15.63
N GLU A 192 12.18 -2.48 -16.51
CA GLU A 192 11.19 -2.10 -17.53
C GLU A 192 9.89 -1.61 -16.88
N LEU A 193 9.51 -2.20 -15.75
CA LEU A 193 8.36 -1.77 -14.97
C LEU A 193 8.60 -0.41 -14.34
N VAL A 194 9.78 -0.21 -13.72
CA VAL A 194 10.15 1.08 -13.11
C VAL A 194 10.16 2.17 -14.17
N ALA A 195 10.80 1.92 -15.34
CA ALA A 195 10.84 2.86 -16.45
C ALA A 195 9.44 3.20 -16.99
N LYS A 196 8.56 2.20 -17.15
CA LYS A 196 7.17 2.41 -17.58
C LYS A 196 6.38 3.27 -16.59
N ILE A 197 6.59 3.08 -15.28
CA ILE A 197 5.93 3.90 -14.25
C ILE A 197 6.45 5.34 -14.34
N GLU A 198 7.77 5.53 -14.48
CA GLU A 198 8.37 6.85 -14.63
C GLU A 198 7.85 7.58 -15.87
N GLU A 199 7.81 6.90 -17.02
CA GLU A 199 7.25 7.44 -18.25
C GLU A 199 5.78 7.86 -18.08
N ARG A 200 5.01 7.07 -17.34
CA ARG A 200 3.59 7.37 -17.10
C ARG A 200 3.41 8.60 -16.21
N LEU A 201 4.24 8.73 -15.16
CA LEU A 201 4.23 9.89 -14.27
C LEU A 201 4.71 11.19 -14.97
N GLU A 202 5.57 11.06 -15.96
CA GLU A 202 6.04 12.17 -16.80
C GLU A 202 5.09 12.48 -17.98
N GLY A 203 4.12 11.61 -18.23
CA GLY A 203 3.23 11.66 -19.40
C GLY A 203 2.13 12.73 -19.32
N PHE A 204 2.04 13.49 -18.23
CA PHE A 204 1.05 14.54 -18.05
C PHE A 204 1.61 15.76 -17.31
N GLU A 205 1.07 16.92 -17.63
CA GLU A 205 1.34 18.17 -16.93
C GLU A 205 0.05 18.71 -16.32
N ILE A 206 0.08 19.01 -15.02
CA ILE A 206 -1.04 19.57 -14.27
C ILE A 206 -0.52 20.73 -13.39
N ASP A 207 -1.37 21.70 -13.09
CA ASP A 207 -1.00 22.85 -12.24
C ASP A 207 -0.55 22.43 -10.83
N GLY A 208 -1.23 21.46 -10.24
CA GLY A 208 -0.91 20.98 -8.89
C GLY A 208 -1.29 19.53 -8.63
N VAL A 209 -0.40 18.83 -7.93
CA VAL A 209 -0.64 17.51 -7.34
C VAL A 209 -0.78 17.73 -5.84
N LEU A 210 -2.01 17.70 -5.34
CA LEU A 210 -2.34 18.01 -3.95
C LEU A 210 -2.54 16.74 -3.11
N ASP A 211 -2.78 15.61 -3.77
CA ASP A 211 -2.96 14.29 -3.16
C ASP A 211 -2.54 13.19 -4.12
N SER A 212 -2.25 11.99 -3.60
CA SER A 212 -1.91 10.80 -4.39
C SER A 212 -3.01 10.37 -5.37
N GLY A 213 -4.28 10.63 -5.06
CA GLY A 213 -5.42 10.32 -5.94
C GLY A 213 -5.38 11.04 -7.28
N VAL A 214 -4.73 12.22 -7.36
CA VAL A 214 -4.50 12.91 -8.65
C VAL A 214 -3.53 12.11 -9.52
N ILE A 215 -2.47 11.59 -8.92
CA ILE A 215 -1.47 10.75 -9.62
C ILE A 215 -2.13 9.48 -10.13
N GLU A 216 -2.94 8.83 -9.28
CA GLU A 216 -3.67 7.61 -9.62
C GLU A 216 -4.55 7.81 -10.86
N GLN A 217 -5.48 8.76 -10.81
CA GLN A 217 -6.45 9.00 -11.89
C GLN A 217 -5.79 9.35 -13.23
N LEU A 218 -4.70 10.13 -13.21
CA LEU A 218 -4.00 10.53 -14.43
C LEU A 218 -3.06 9.45 -14.97
N SER A 219 -2.64 8.52 -14.14
CA SER A 219 -1.70 7.45 -14.51
C SER A 219 -2.38 6.13 -14.85
N GLU A 220 -3.67 5.96 -14.61
CA GLU A 220 -4.42 4.76 -14.98
C GLU A 220 -4.39 4.47 -16.47
N GLU A 221 -4.23 3.19 -16.85
CA GLU A 221 -4.25 2.78 -18.28
C GLU A 221 -5.67 2.83 -18.85
N LYS A 222 -6.69 2.54 -18.03
CA LYS A 222 -8.12 2.51 -18.42
C LYS A 222 -8.98 3.32 -17.45
N TRP A 223 -8.97 4.63 -17.64
CA TRP A 223 -9.70 5.60 -16.81
C TRP A 223 -11.23 5.35 -16.68
N TYR A 224 -11.83 4.60 -17.62
CA TYR A 224 -13.26 4.28 -17.61
C TYR A 224 -13.60 3.00 -16.82
N SER A 225 -12.60 2.26 -16.35
CA SER A 225 -12.83 1.06 -15.53
C SER A 225 -13.28 1.45 -14.14
N PRO A 226 -14.34 0.81 -13.60
CA PRO A 226 -14.68 1.01 -12.19
C PRO A 226 -13.70 0.34 -11.24
N PHE A 227 -12.84 -0.55 -11.72
CA PHE A 227 -11.86 -1.25 -10.91
C PHE A 227 -10.56 -0.46 -10.81
N PRO A 228 -10.03 -0.21 -9.59
CA PRO A 228 -8.78 0.52 -9.39
C PRO A 228 -7.61 -0.24 -9.98
N GLN A 229 -6.69 0.47 -10.62
CA GLN A 229 -5.48 -0.10 -11.24
C GLN A 229 -4.22 0.13 -10.38
N PHE A 230 -4.40 0.83 -9.28
CA PHE A 230 -3.44 1.03 -8.20
C PHE A 230 -3.96 0.39 -6.92
N GLN A 231 -3.10 -0.07 -6.07
CA GLN A 231 -3.47 -0.50 -4.74
C GLN A 231 -3.03 0.58 -3.75
N THR A 232 -3.98 1.16 -3.03
CA THR A 232 -3.74 2.17 -2.01
C THR A 232 -3.45 1.54 -0.66
N THR A 233 -2.60 2.18 0.16
CA THR A 233 -2.38 1.77 1.55
C THR A 233 -1.88 2.93 2.41
N GLU A 234 -2.38 3.02 3.63
CA GLU A 234 -1.85 3.87 4.70
C GLU A 234 -0.74 3.17 5.50
N ARG A 235 -0.48 1.90 5.24
CA ARG A 235 0.37 1.04 6.06
C ARG A 235 1.78 0.88 5.52
N PRO A 236 2.81 1.35 6.24
CA PRO A 236 4.21 1.17 5.84
C PRO A 236 4.67 -0.29 5.80
N ASP A 237 4.09 -1.20 6.60
CA ASP A 237 4.41 -2.63 6.57
C ASP A 237 3.90 -3.29 5.29
N ARG A 238 2.69 -2.94 4.81
CA ARG A 238 2.13 -3.41 3.54
C ARG A 238 2.94 -2.91 2.34
N ALA A 239 3.31 -1.63 2.35
CA ALA A 239 4.18 -1.05 1.33
C ALA A 239 5.55 -1.76 1.30
N ALA A 240 6.17 -1.99 2.45
CA ALA A 240 7.44 -2.70 2.56
C ALA A 240 7.35 -4.15 2.04
N MET A 241 6.29 -4.89 2.40
CA MET A 241 6.06 -6.25 1.85
C MET A 241 5.94 -6.24 0.33
N SER A 242 5.24 -5.26 -0.23
CA SER A 242 5.06 -5.11 -1.68
C SER A 242 6.38 -4.82 -2.40
N ILE A 243 7.24 -3.98 -1.83
CA ILE A 243 8.59 -3.71 -2.34
C ILE A 243 9.45 -4.98 -2.33
N LEU A 244 9.39 -5.77 -1.24
CA LEU A 244 10.10 -7.05 -1.14
C LEU A 244 9.59 -8.10 -2.14
N ASP A 245 8.34 -7.99 -2.56
CA ASP A 245 7.73 -8.85 -3.59
C ASP A 245 8.00 -8.35 -5.02
N GLY A 246 8.72 -7.23 -5.20
CA GLY A 246 9.16 -6.70 -6.50
C GLY A 246 8.24 -5.64 -7.10
N ARG A 247 7.30 -5.11 -6.34
CA ARG A 247 6.46 -3.99 -6.74
C ARG A 247 7.15 -2.65 -6.51
N VAL A 248 6.62 -1.62 -7.11
CA VAL A 248 7.02 -0.21 -6.91
C VAL A 248 5.97 0.47 -6.04
N VAL A 249 6.43 1.31 -5.13
CA VAL A 249 5.57 2.14 -4.29
C VAL A 249 5.80 3.59 -4.65
N VAL A 250 4.72 4.32 -4.89
CA VAL A 250 4.74 5.77 -5.13
C VAL A 250 4.20 6.46 -3.88
N LEU A 251 4.98 7.37 -3.34
CA LEU A 251 4.65 8.23 -2.22
C LEU A 251 4.55 9.67 -2.70
N SER A 252 3.56 10.41 -2.24
CA SER A 252 3.40 11.83 -2.56
C SER A 252 3.44 12.68 -1.29
N ASP A 253 4.00 13.87 -1.38
CA ASP A 253 3.81 14.88 -0.33
C ASP A 253 2.33 15.25 -0.21
N ASN A 254 1.93 15.65 0.97
CA ASN A 254 0.57 16.01 1.35
C ASN A 254 -0.45 14.85 1.25
N SER A 255 0.01 13.60 1.26
CA SER A 255 -0.86 12.43 1.24
C SER A 255 -0.35 11.32 2.15
N PRO A 256 -1.19 10.79 3.07
CA PRO A 256 -0.86 9.65 3.91
C PRO A 256 -1.04 8.31 3.15
N ILE A 257 -1.39 8.36 1.88
CA ILE A 257 -1.70 7.18 1.07
C ILE A 257 -0.53 6.88 0.13
N ALA A 258 -0.01 5.67 0.21
CA ALA A 258 0.96 5.12 -0.73
C ALA A 258 0.26 4.34 -1.84
N LEU A 259 0.72 4.54 -3.09
CA LEU A 259 0.23 3.81 -4.26
C LEU A 259 1.17 2.65 -4.58
N ILE A 260 0.66 1.44 -4.67
CA ILE A 260 1.42 0.22 -4.95
C ILE A 260 1.14 -0.26 -6.37
N LEU A 261 2.19 -0.53 -7.13
CA LEU A 261 2.18 -0.89 -8.54
C LEU A 261 3.14 -2.05 -8.86
N PRO A 262 2.81 -2.91 -9.82
CA PRO A 262 1.48 -3.14 -10.40
C PRO A 262 0.57 -3.85 -9.42
N THR A 263 -0.71 -3.89 -9.69
CA THR A 263 -1.68 -4.59 -8.85
C THR A 263 -2.50 -5.62 -9.62
N ASP A 264 -3.14 -6.53 -8.90
CA ASP A 264 -4.03 -7.56 -9.41
C ASP A 264 -5.28 -7.67 -8.53
N TYR A 265 -6.31 -8.35 -9.01
CA TYR A 265 -7.56 -8.59 -8.28
C TYR A 265 -7.33 -9.16 -6.88
N ASN A 266 -6.43 -10.12 -6.75
CA ASN A 266 -6.15 -10.79 -5.47
C ASN A 266 -5.52 -9.85 -4.44
N SER A 267 -4.76 -8.85 -4.90
CA SER A 267 -4.11 -7.86 -4.02
C SER A 267 -5.10 -7.02 -3.22
N PHE A 268 -6.31 -6.79 -3.75
CA PHE A 268 -7.37 -6.07 -3.07
C PHE A 268 -8.14 -6.91 -2.05
N ILE A 269 -8.12 -8.23 -2.20
CA ILE A 269 -8.77 -9.18 -1.28
C ILE A 269 -7.85 -9.55 -0.10
N LYS A 270 -6.53 -9.51 -0.31
CA LYS A 270 -5.51 -9.80 0.69
C LYS A 270 -5.39 -8.65 1.70
N THR A 271 -5.24 -9.01 2.98
CA THR A 271 -4.95 -8.07 4.07
C THR A 271 -3.62 -8.40 4.73
N SER A 272 -3.04 -7.45 5.47
CA SER A 272 -1.84 -7.70 6.28
C SER A 272 -2.08 -8.77 7.35
N ASP A 273 -3.28 -8.82 7.92
CA ASP A 273 -3.68 -9.83 8.92
C ASP A 273 -3.56 -11.26 8.42
N ASP A 274 -3.75 -11.50 7.11
CA ASP A 274 -3.60 -12.83 6.52
C ASP A 274 -2.21 -13.43 6.76
N TYR A 275 -1.17 -12.58 6.87
CA TYR A 275 0.22 -13.01 7.05
C TYR A 275 0.68 -13.03 8.50
N TYR A 276 -0.07 -12.37 9.39
CA TYR A 276 0.22 -12.33 10.82
C TYR A 276 -0.55 -13.37 11.62
N ASN A 277 -1.67 -13.86 11.09
CA ASN A 277 -2.50 -14.89 11.69
C ASN A 277 -2.13 -16.31 11.20
N ARG A 278 -2.78 -17.33 11.78
CA ARG A 278 -2.62 -18.71 11.34
C ARG A 278 -3.20 -18.89 9.95
N TRP A 279 -2.54 -19.68 9.12
CA TRP A 279 -2.89 -19.83 7.71
C TRP A 279 -4.29 -20.43 7.48
N GLU A 280 -4.78 -21.29 8.40
CA GLU A 280 -6.12 -21.90 8.33
C GLU A 280 -7.21 -20.83 8.48
N ILE A 281 -7.08 -19.97 9.49
CA ILE A 281 -8.02 -18.87 9.77
C ILE A 281 -8.00 -17.87 8.62
N ALA A 282 -6.80 -17.41 8.23
CA ALA A 282 -6.62 -16.47 7.13
C ALA A 282 -7.18 -17.01 5.81
N SER A 283 -7.08 -18.33 5.55
CA SER A 283 -7.67 -18.94 4.35
C SER A 283 -9.19 -18.89 4.38
N PHE A 284 -9.79 -19.18 5.52
CA PHE A 284 -11.24 -19.11 5.69
C PHE A 284 -11.78 -17.68 5.52
N GLU A 285 -11.13 -16.70 6.18
CA GLU A 285 -11.47 -15.28 6.06
C GLU A 285 -11.33 -14.78 4.62
N ARG A 286 -10.26 -15.19 3.93
CA ARG A 286 -10.04 -14.84 2.52
C ARG A 286 -11.12 -15.40 1.61
N LEU A 287 -11.51 -16.66 1.81
CA LEU A 287 -12.62 -17.27 1.08
C LEU A 287 -13.93 -16.51 1.31
N LEU A 288 -14.22 -16.13 2.55
CA LEU A 288 -15.39 -15.30 2.86
C LEU A 288 -15.36 -13.96 2.13
N ARG A 289 -14.21 -13.31 2.01
CA ARG A 289 -14.07 -12.04 1.27
C ARG A 289 -14.33 -12.21 -0.23
N TYR A 290 -13.88 -13.32 -0.84
CA TYR A 290 -14.21 -13.63 -2.24
C TYR A 290 -15.70 -13.84 -2.44
N LEU A 291 -16.34 -14.59 -1.57
CA LEU A 291 -17.79 -14.80 -1.62
C LEU A 291 -18.54 -13.49 -1.37
N ALA A 292 -18.10 -12.69 -0.41
CA ALA A 292 -18.68 -11.39 -0.11
C ALA A 292 -18.57 -10.43 -1.29
N SER A 293 -17.42 -10.33 -1.97
CA SER A 293 -17.24 -9.47 -3.14
C SER A 293 -18.20 -9.88 -4.29
N PHE A 294 -18.40 -11.16 -4.50
CA PHE A 294 -19.35 -11.68 -5.48
C PHE A 294 -20.79 -11.31 -5.12
N PHE A 295 -21.23 -11.54 -3.88
CA PHE A 295 -22.59 -11.23 -3.43
C PHE A 295 -22.84 -9.72 -3.33
N ALA A 296 -21.87 -8.93 -2.92
CA ALA A 296 -21.97 -7.47 -2.88
C ALA A 296 -22.37 -6.87 -4.24
N MET A 297 -21.90 -7.48 -5.34
CA MET A 297 -22.20 -7.06 -6.70
C MET A 297 -23.50 -7.65 -7.25
N THR A 298 -23.78 -8.91 -6.95
CA THR A 298 -24.74 -9.70 -7.72
C THR A 298 -26.07 -9.99 -7.01
N LEU A 299 -26.10 -9.98 -5.68
CA LEU A 299 -27.25 -10.52 -4.94
C LEU A 299 -28.57 -9.80 -5.18
N PRO A 300 -28.67 -8.46 -5.22
CA PRO A 300 -29.91 -7.77 -5.52
C PRO A 300 -30.43 -8.06 -6.93
N GLY A 301 -29.53 -8.10 -7.93
CA GLY A 301 -29.87 -8.50 -9.28
C GLY A 301 -30.35 -9.95 -9.37
N LEU A 302 -29.68 -10.87 -8.70
CA LEU A 302 -30.07 -12.28 -8.63
C LEU A 302 -31.46 -12.44 -7.98
N TYR A 303 -31.72 -11.72 -6.90
CA TYR A 303 -33.05 -11.70 -6.26
C TYR A 303 -34.13 -11.31 -7.29
N LEU A 304 -33.92 -10.21 -8.04
CA LEU A 304 -34.87 -9.76 -9.05
C LEU A 304 -35.04 -10.76 -10.19
N ALA A 305 -33.95 -11.38 -10.66
CA ALA A 305 -33.98 -12.38 -11.72
C ALA A 305 -34.80 -13.59 -11.33
N VAL A 306 -34.64 -14.06 -10.09
CA VAL A 306 -35.37 -15.25 -9.58
C VAL A 306 -36.83 -14.90 -9.31
N THR A 307 -37.13 -13.80 -8.59
CA THR A 307 -38.49 -13.49 -8.16
C THR A 307 -39.40 -13.01 -9.27
N ASN A 308 -38.89 -12.32 -10.30
CA ASN A 308 -39.71 -11.78 -11.38
C ASN A 308 -39.83 -12.71 -12.61
N PHE A 309 -38.78 -13.49 -12.90
CA PHE A 309 -38.71 -14.25 -14.16
C PHE A 309 -38.61 -15.77 -13.96
N HIS A 310 -38.01 -16.23 -12.87
CA HIS A 310 -37.66 -17.65 -12.69
C HIS A 310 -38.13 -18.18 -11.32
N THR A 311 -39.37 -17.91 -10.97
CA THR A 311 -40.00 -18.34 -9.72
C THR A 311 -39.98 -19.85 -9.52
N GLN A 312 -39.88 -20.63 -10.59
CA GLN A 312 -39.76 -22.08 -10.60
C GLN A 312 -38.52 -22.64 -9.89
N ILE A 313 -37.47 -21.80 -9.71
CA ILE A 313 -36.25 -22.19 -8.98
C ILE A 313 -36.53 -22.27 -7.47
N LEU A 314 -37.53 -21.53 -6.98
CA LEU A 314 -37.86 -21.50 -5.59
C LEU A 314 -38.77 -22.69 -5.20
N PRO A 315 -38.54 -23.36 -4.05
CA PRO A 315 -39.50 -24.31 -3.47
C PRO A 315 -40.87 -23.64 -3.30
N THR A 316 -41.94 -24.38 -3.56
CA THR A 316 -43.31 -23.84 -3.53
C THR A 316 -43.66 -23.15 -2.20
N THR A 317 -43.20 -23.72 -1.08
CA THR A 317 -43.41 -23.13 0.25
C THR A 317 -42.77 -21.77 0.40
N LEU A 318 -41.55 -21.60 -0.13
CA LEU A 318 -40.81 -20.32 -0.11
C LEU A 318 -41.45 -19.32 -1.05
N LEU A 319 -41.91 -19.77 -2.23
CA LEU A 319 -42.63 -18.92 -3.18
C LEU A 319 -43.90 -18.33 -2.57
N LEU A 320 -44.69 -19.13 -1.85
CA LEU A 320 -45.89 -18.68 -1.16
C LEU A 320 -45.52 -17.66 -0.07
N SER A 321 -44.47 -17.90 0.73
CA SER A 321 -43.99 -16.96 1.72
C SER A 321 -43.55 -15.64 1.10
N PHE A 322 -42.95 -15.67 -0.09
CA PHE A 322 -42.56 -14.44 -0.83
C PHE A 322 -43.79 -13.68 -1.33
N ALA A 323 -44.80 -14.38 -1.80
CA ALA A 323 -46.06 -13.78 -2.24
C ALA A 323 -46.79 -13.09 -1.07
N ASP A 324 -46.88 -13.79 0.07
CA ASP A 324 -47.47 -13.22 1.29
C ASP A 324 -46.71 -12.00 1.80
N ALA A 325 -45.38 -12.04 1.86
CA ALA A 325 -44.57 -10.96 2.33
C ALA A 325 -44.65 -9.71 1.43
N ARG A 326 -45.12 -9.85 0.19
CA ARG A 326 -45.31 -8.76 -0.77
C ARG A 326 -46.78 -8.34 -0.94
N SER A 327 -47.69 -9.03 -0.34
CA SER A 327 -49.12 -8.82 -0.58
C SER A 327 -49.65 -7.42 -0.23
N GLY A 328 -48.96 -6.67 0.64
CA GLY A 328 -49.31 -5.29 1.04
C GLY A 328 -48.49 -4.19 0.36
N VAL A 329 -47.49 -4.54 -0.47
CA VAL A 329 -46.56 -3.58 -1.05
C VAL A 329 -47.08 -3.07 -2.40
N PRO A 330 -47.23 -1.74 -2.61
CA PRO A 330 -47.77 -1.18 -3.84
C PRO A 330 -46.76 -1.12 -5.01
N PHE A 331 -45.46 -1.36 -4.73
CA PHE A 331 -44.42 -1.18 -5.72
C PHE A 331 -43.95 -2.51 -6.33
N PRO A 332 -43.53 -2.51 -7.61
CA PRO A 332 -42.80 -3.64 -8.19
C PRO A 332 -41.46 -3.90 -7.45
N ALA A 333 -41.00 -5.16 -7.39
CA ALA A 333 -39.77 -5.54 -6.69
C ALA A 333 -38.53 -4.73 -7.07
N VAL A 334 -38.44 -4.31 -8.34
CA VAL A 334 -37.35 -3.49 -8.86
C VAL A 334 -37.31 -2.11 -8.14
N ILE A 335 -38.47 -1.50 -7.95
CA ILE A 335 -38.60 -0.18 -7.29
C ILE A 335 -38.26 -0.34 -5.78
N GLU A 336 -38.76 -1.41 -5.12
CA GLU A 336 -38.42 -1.70 -3.72
C GLU A 336 -36.89 -1.81 -3.54
N VAL A 337 -36.21 -2.59 -4.40
CA VAL A 337 -34.76 -2.80 -4.37
C VAL A 337 -34.02 -1.47 -4.59
N ILE A 338 -34.43 -0.68 -5.59
CA ILE A 338 -33.76 0.62 -5.88
C ILE A 338 -33.94 1.61 -4.71
N ILE A 339 -35.14 1.74 -4.14
CA ILE A 339 -35.39 2.63 -3.00
C ILE A 339 -34.49 2.24 -1.81
N MET A 340 -34.44 0.95 -1.48
CA MET A 340 -33.63 0.49 -0.36
C MET A 340 -32.14 0.65 -0.62
N GLU A 341 -31.65 0.32 -1.81
CA GLU A 341 -30.23 0.49 -2.17
C GLU A 341 -29.80 1.96 -2.12
N LEU A 342 -30.61 2.86 -2.67
CA LEU A 342 -30.33 4.30 -2.59
C LEU A 342 -30.36 4.80 -1.14
N SER A 343 -31.28 4.30 -0.33
CA SER A 343 -31.34 4.66 1.10
C SER A 343 -30.08 4.23 1.83
N PHE A 344 -29.59 3.01 1.59
CA PHE A 344 -28.34 2.51 2.18
C PHE A 344 -27.10 3.28 1.67
N GLU A 345 -27.03 3.63 0.39
CA GLU A 345 -25.92 4.45 -0.13
C GLU A 345 -25.92 5.85 0.46
N LEU A 346 -27.10 6.48 0.64
CA LEU A 346 -27.22 7.77 1.32
C LEU A 346 -26.80 7.71 2.79
N LEU A 347 -27.19 6.64 3.50
CA LEU A 347 -26.74 6.42 4.88
C LEU A 347 -25.22 6.26 4.98
N ARG A 348 -24.62 5.52 4.06
CA ARG A 348 -23.16 5.35 3.99
C ARG A 348 -22.47 6.69 3.72
N GLU A 349 -22.91 7.44 2.71
CA GLU A 349 -22.35 8.75 2.37
C GLU A 349 -22.42 9.72 3.56
N ALA A 350 -23.56 9.72 4.28
CA ALA A 350 -23.71 10.50 5.49
C ALA A 350 -22.75 10.01 6.60
N GLY A 351 -22.60 8.69 6.74
CA GLY A 351 -21.74 8.07 7.75
C GLY A 351 -20.27 8.43 7.62
N VAL A 352 -19.75 8.47 6.40
CA VAL A 352 -18.34 8.85 6.11
C VAL A 352 -18.05 10.31 6.51
N ARG A 353 -19.05 11.20 6.43
CA ARG A 353 -18.89 12.64 6.74
C ARG A 353 -19.04 12.98 8.22
N LEU A 354 -19.45 12.03 9.04
CA LEU A 354 -19.68 12.27 10.48
C LEU A 354 -18.44 11.91 11.30
N PRO A 355 -18.03 12.73 12.26
CA PRO A 355 -16.82 12.49 13.03
C PRO A 355 -16.97 11.30 13.99
N GLY A 356 -15.97 10.40 13.96
CA GLY A 356 -15.75 9.35 14.94
C GLY A 356 -16.90 8.34 15.12
N ALA A 357 -17.20 8.00 16.36
CA ALA A 357 -18.19 6.98 16.74
C ALA A 357 -19.63 7.28 16.28
N MET A 358 -19.97 8.55 16.00
CA MET A 358 -21.31 8.94 15.57
C MET A 358 -21.65 8.41 14.17
N GLY A 359 -20.69 8.37 13.24
CA GLY A 359 -20.92 7.83 11.90
C GLY A 359 -21.33 6.36 11.92
N ASN A 360 -20.65 5.55 12.73
CA ASN A 360 -20.98 4.14 12.91
C ASN A 360 -22.36 3.93 13.56
N THR A 361 -22.70 4.74 14.56
CA THR A 361 -24.00 4.66 15.25
C THR A 361 -25.14 5.03 14.30
N ILE A 362 -25.00 6.10 13.53
CA ILE A 362 -26.02 6.54 12.57
C ILE A 362 -26.18 5.53 11.43
N GLY A 363 -25.10 4.92 10.96
CA GLY A 363 -25.16 3.85 9.96
C GLY A 363 -25.97 2.64 10.43
N ILE A 364 -25.75 2.18 11.66
CA ILE A 364 -26.45 1.01 12.22
C ILE A 364 -27.90 1.38 12.58
N VAL A 365 -28.09 2.43 13.36
CA VAL A 365 -29.42 2.82 13.86
C VAL A 365 -30.29 3.34 12.71
N GLY A 366 -29.73 4.14 11.80
CA GLY A 366 -30.43 4.63 10.61
C GLY A 366 -30.87 3.49 9.71
N GLY A 367 -29.98 2.51 9.44
CA GLY A 367 -30.30 1.33 8.64
C GLY A 367 -31.43 0.49 9.24
N LEU A 368 -31.38 0.26 10.57
CA LEU A 368 -32.41 -0.47 11.28
C LEU A 368 -33.76 0.28 11.27
N ILE A 369 -33.75 1.57 11.62
CA ILE A 369 -34.99 2.40 11.68
C ILE A 369 -35.62 2.54 10.30
N ILE A 370 -34.80 2.84 9.26
CA ILE A 370 -35.34 2.99 7.90
C ILE A 370 -35.88 1.66 7.39
N GLY A 371 -35.15 0.56 7.61
CA GLY A 371 -35.59 -0.76 7.19
C GLY A 371 -36.88 -1.19 7.87
N GLN A 372 -36.99 -1.01 9.20
CA GLN A 372 -38.20 -1.34 9.95
C GLN A 372 -39.37 -0.46 9.58
N ALA A 373 -39.18 0.85 9.54
CA ALA A 373 -40.24 1.79 9.17
C ALA A 373 -40.75 1.57 7.73
N ALA A 374 -39.88 1.25 6.80
CA ALA A 374 -40.24 0.95 5.41
C ALA A 374 -41.09 -0.32 5.30
N VAL A 375 -40.83 -1.35 6.12
CA VAL A 375 -41.64 -2.55 6.21
C VAL A 375 -42.97 -2.29 6.90
N GLU A 376 -42.97 -1.60 8.02
CA GLU A 376 -44.20 -1.26 8.75
C GLU A 376 -45.15 -0.38 7.92
N ALA A 377 -44.61 0.52 7.09
CA ALA A 377 -45.35 1.35 6.16
C ALA A 377 -45.77 0.59 4.88
N ASN A 378 -45.48 -0.68 4.74
CA ASN A 378 -45.69 -1.47 3.52
C ASN A 378 -45.08 -0.84 2.25
N LEU A 379 -43.96 -0.08 2.39
CA LEU A 379 -43.25 0.50 1.25
C LEU A 379 -42.34 -0.54 0.58
N VAL A 380 -41.80 -1.45 1.37
CA VAL A 380 -40.95 -2.55 0.90
C VAL A 380 -41.26 -3.86 1.62
N SER A 381 -40.99 -4.97 0.98
CA SER A 381 -41.16 -6.28 1.62
C SER A 381 -40.03 -6.59 2.59
N PRO A 382 -40.27 -7.35 3.67
CA PRO A 382 -39.21 -7.78 4.61
C PRO A 382 -38.06 -8.53 3.91
N ILE A 383 -38.36 -9.26 2.84
CA ILE A 383 -37.37 -10.05 2.09
C ILE A 383 -36.38 -9.12 1.37
N VAL A 384 -36.85 -8.04 0.77
CA VAL A 384 -35.96 -7.04 0.14
C VAL A 384 -35.02 -6.45 1.18
N VAL A 385 -35.51 -6.12 2.38
CA VAL A 385 -34.67 -5.59 3.47
C VAL A 385 -33.57 -6.58 3.84
N ILE A 386 -33.87 -7.88 3.94
CA ILE A 386 -32.89 -8.93 4.24
C ILE A 386 -31.84 -9.01 3.12
N VAL A 387 -32.26 -9.03 1.85
CA VAL A 387 -31.37 -9.12 0.70
C VAL A 387 -30.42 -7.91 0.66
N ILE A 388 -30.95 -6.71 0.84
CA ILE A 388 -30.13 -5.48 0.79
C ILE A 388 -29.19 -5.38 1.99
N SER A 389 -29.67 -5.73 3.20
CA SER A 389 -28.82 -5.75 4.39
C SER A 389 -27.66 -6.73 4.27
N PHE A 390 -27.92 -7.93 3.73
CA PHE A 390 -26.86 -8.92 3.48
C PHE A 390 -25.89 -8.43 2.40
N THR A 391 -26.38 -7.79 1.35
CA THR A 391 -25.54 -7.16 0.32
C THR A 391 -24.63 -6.08 0.91
N ALA A 392 -25.17 -5.25 1.79
CA ALA A 392 -24.39 -4.23 2.49
C ALA A 392 -23.30 -4.84 3.39
N LEU A 393 -23.63 -5.88 4.17
CA LEU A 393 -22.64 -6.63 4.96
C LEU A 393 -21.53 -7.21 4.08
N CYS A 394 -21.89 -7.78 2.93
CA CYS A 394 -20.94 -8.30 1.96
C CYS A 394 -19.99 -7.19 1.44
N SER A 395 -20.50 -5.99 1.18
CA SER A 395 -19.66 -4.88 0.72
C SER A 395 -18.68 -4.39 1.78
N PHE A 396 -19.03 -4.45 3.07
CA PHE A 396 -18.13 -4.12 4.18
C PHE A 396 -17.05 -5.16 4.43
N ALA A 397 -17.25 -6.40 4.00
CA ALA A 397 -16.25 -7.46 4.12
C ALA A 397 -15.09 -7.31 3.13
N VAL A 398 -15.22 -6.45 2.11
CA VAL A 398 -14.14 -6.18 1.14
C VAL A 398 -13.15 -5.19 1.78
N PRO A 399 -11.85 -5.56 1.91
CA PRO A 399 -10.93 -4.78 2.74
C PRO A 399 -10.48 -3.45 2.11
N ASN A 400 -10.47 -3.35 0.79
CA ASN A 400 -10.10 -2.11 0.10
C ASN A 400 -11.36 -1.34 -0.33
N GLU A 401 -11.47 -0.08 0.11
CA GLU A 401 -12.68 0.75 -0.07
C GLU A 401 -12.92 1.10 -1.56
N GLU A 402 -11.87 1.40 -2.31
CA GLU A 402 -11.99 1.72 -3.75
C GLU A 402 -12.48 0.50 -4.53
N PHE A 403 -11.94 -0.66 -4.20
CA PHE A 403 -12.38 -1.93 -4.79
C PHE A 403 -13.83 -2.28 -4.40
N ALA A 404 -14.22 -2.03 -3.14
CA ALA A 404 -15.61 -2.18 -2.70
C ALA A 404 -16.55 -1.23 -3.46
N THR A 405 -16.09 -0.01 -3.76
CA THR A 405 -16.86 0.98 -4.54
C THR A 405 -17.12 0.50 -5.97
N ALA A 406 -16.16 -0.17 -6.60
CA ALA A 406 -16.36 -0.78 -7.91
C ALA A 406 -17.54 -1.79 -7.90
N PHE A 407 -17.62 -2.64 -6.90
CA PHE A 407 -18.75 -3.58 -6.75
C PHE A 407 -20.08 -2.89 -6.48
N ARG A 408 -20.08 -1.80 -5.72
CA ARG A 408 -21.28 -0.98 -5.47
C ARG A 408 -21.84 -0.37 -6.76
N LEU A 409 -20.97 0.13 -7.64
CA LEU A 409 -21.40 0.63 -8.95
C LEU A 409 -21.95 -0.51 -9.83
N LEU A 410 -21.24 -1.61 -9.90
CA LEU A 410 -21.66 -2.78 -10.68
C LEU A 410 -22.95 -3.40 -10.18
N LYS A 411 -23.26 -3.29 -8.89
CA LYS A 411 -24.53 -3.72 -8.29
C LYS A 411 -25.73 -3.08 -9.01
N PHE A 412 -25.69 -1.78 -9.26
CA PHE A 412 -26.75 -1.09 -9.98
C PHE A 412 -26.86 -1.54 -11.45
N PHE A 413 -25.72 -1.85 -12.09
CA PHE A 413 -25.73 -2.47 -13.41
C PHE A 413 -26.43 -3.83 -13.37
N PHE A 414 -26.15 -4.71 -12.39
CA PHE A 414 -26.81 -5.99 -12.23
C PHE A 414 -28.30 -5.85 -11.91
N ILE A 415 -28.70 -4.91 -11.08
CA ILE A 415 -30.11 -4.60 -10.83
C ILE A 415 -30.82 -4.27 -12.13
N GLY A 416 -30.28 -3.37 -12.96
CA GLY A 416 -30.87 -2.97 -14.23
C GLY A 416 -30.97 -4.10 -15.23
N ILE A 417 -29.89 -4.83 -15.48
CA ILE A 417 -29.89 -5.89 -16.50
C ILE A 417 -30.74 -7.10 -16.08
N CYS A 418 -30.77 -7.45 -14.78
CA CYS A 418 -31.59 -8.53 -14.25
C CYS A 418 -33.07 -8.16 -14.20
N ALA A 419 -33.40 -6.88 -13.94
CA ALA A 419 -34.76 -6.39 -13.99
C ALA A 419 -35.37 -6.49 -15.40
N TRP A 420 -34.56 -6.39 -16.44
CA TRP A 420 -35.00 -6.45 -17.84
C TRP A 420 -34.92 -7.85 -18.45
N LEU A 421 -33.83 -8.59 -18.23
CA LEU A 421 -33.55 -9.86 -18.88
C LEU A 421 -33.59 -11.08 -17.93
N GLY A 422 -33.89 -10.87 -16.65
CA GLY A 422 -33.94 -11.93 -15.66
C GLY A 422 -32.60 -12.66 -15.50
N PHE A 423 -32.63 -13.97 -15.39
CA PHE A 423 -31.43 -14.81 -15.18
C PHE A 423 -30.50 -14.80 -16.39
N PHE A 424 -31.04 -14.60 -17.61
CA PHE A 424 -30.20 -14.40 -18.79
C PHE A 424 -29.37 -13.11 -18.67
N GLY A 425 -29.98 -12.04 -18.17
CA GLY A 425 -29.27 -10.78 -17.87
C GLY A 425 -28.19 -10.98 -16.79
N PHE A 426 -28.44 -11.78 -15.78
CA PHE A 426 -27.48 -12.13 -14.77
C PHE A 426 -26.22 -12.81 -15.36
N LEU A 427 -26.42 -13.84 -16.20
CA LEU A 427 -25.30 -14.54 -16.84
C LEU A 427 -24.56 -13.65 -17.84
N ALA A 428 -25.27 -12.85 -18.63
CA ALA A 428 -24.68 -11.90 -19.55
C ALA A 428 -23.86 -10.81 -18.82
N GLY A 429 -24.38 -10.31 -17.70
CA GLY A 429 -23.68 -9.35 -16.83
C GLY A 429 -22.39 -9.94 -16.24
N LEU A 430 -22.44 -11.18 -15.72
CA LEU A 430 -21.25 -11.86 -15.25
C LEU A 430 -20.21 -12.03 -16.34
N LEU A 431 -20.62 -12.46 -17.53
CA LEU A 431 -19.73 -12.61 -18.67
C LEU A 431 -19.10 -11.27 -19.07
N ALA A 432 -19.87 -10.19 -19.10
CA ALA A 432 -19.37 -8.85 -19.41
C ALA A 432 -18.31 -8.38 -18.40
N VAL A 433 -18.54 -8.58 -17.10
CA VAL A 433 -17.57 -8.26 -16.05
C VAL A 433 -16.31 -9.11 -16.18
N LEU A 434 -16.43 -10.41 -16.43
CA LEU A 434 -15.28 -11.31 -16.64
C LEU A 434 -14.46 -10.92 -17.86
N ILE A 435 -15.11 -10.57 -18.97
CA ILE A 435 -14.43 -10.07 -20.17
C ILE A 435 -13.69 -8.77 -19.85
N HIS A 436 -14.34 -7.83 -19.16
CA HIS A 436 -13.72 -6.56 -18.79
C HIS A 436 -12.47 -6.79 -17.93
N LEU A 437 -12.58 -7.57 -16.85
CA LEU A 437 -11.47 -7.88 -15.94
C LEU A 437 -10.34 -8.65 -16.63
N SER A 438 -10.65 -9.52 -17.60
CA SER A 438 -9.63 -10.28 -18.34
C SER A 438 -8.80 -9.39 -19.28
N HIS A 439 -9.36 -8.29 -19.76
CA HIS A 439 -8.67 -7.31 -20.60
C HIS A 439 -7.99 -6.19 -19.80
N LEU A 440 -8.31 -6.07 -18.51
CA LEU A 440 -7.71 -5.07 -17.65
C LEU A 440 -6.27 -5.46 -17.29
N LYS A 441 -5.36 -4.48 -17.33
CA LYS A 441 -3.97 -4.65 -16.94
C LYS A 441 -3.56 -3.50 -16.05
N SER A 442 -2.66 -3.77 -15.11
CA SER A 442 -1.97 -2.75 -14.32
C SER A 442 -0.51 -2.77 -14.73
N PHE A 443 -0.04 -1.72 -15.41
CA PHE A 443 1.34 -1.57 -15.89
C PHE A 443 1.89 -2.81 -16.63
N GLY A 444 1.02 -3.44 -17.46
CA GLY A 444 1.36 -4.62 -18.23
C GLY A 444 1.09 -5.97 -17.57
N VAL A 445 0.80 -5.98 -16.27
CA VAL A 445 0.42 -7.21 -15.55
C VAL A 445 -1.09 -7.44 -15.67
N PRO A 446 -1.55 -8.65 -16.07
CA PRO A 446 -2.97 -8.97 -16.15
C PRO A 446 -3.67 -8.86 -14.78
N TYR A 447 -4.82 -8.19 -14.76
CA TYR A 447 -5.56 -7.91 -13.52
C TYR A 447 -6.13 -9.19 -12.87
N LEU A 448 -6.59 -10.16 -13.68
CA LEU A 448 -7.06 -11.47 -13.21
C LEU A 448 -5.94 -12.53 -13.10
N MET A 449 -4.72 -12.12 -12.80
CA MET A 449 -3.65 -13.04 -12.50
C MET A 449 -3.97 -13.88 -11.25
N PRO A 450 -3.72 -15.21 -11.20
CA PRO A 450 -3.09 -16.07 -12.21
C PRO A 450 -4.05 -16.70 -13.23
N TYR A 451 -5.32 -16.34 -13.22
CA TYR A 451 -6.35 -17.04 -14.03
C TYR A 451 -6.25 -16.78 -15.54
N VAL A 452 -5.73 -15.63 -15.96
CA VAL A 452 -5.77 -15.16 -17.35
C VAL A 452 -4.42 -15.22 -18.06
N ALA A 453 -3.33 -15.52 -17.38
CA ALA A 453 -2.00 -15.35 -17.95
C ALA A 453 -1.36 -16.67 -18.39
N ALA A 454 -1.97 -17.36 -19.34
CA ALA A 454 -1.47 -18.61 -19.91
C ALA A 454 -0.09 -18.50 -20.59
N ASP A 455 0.28 -17.30 -21.08
CA ASP A 455 1.54 -17.08 -21.82
C ASP A 455 2.78 -16.94 -20.92
N LEU A 456 2.57 -16.76 -19.64
CA LEU A 456 3.65 -16.63 -18.67
C LEU A 456 3.72 -17.92 -17.85
N ASN A 457 4.44 -18.91 -18.36
CA ASN A 457 4.68 -20.24 -17.72
C ASN A 457 5.23 -20.19 -16.29
N ASP A 458 5.42 -19.00 -15.74
CA ASP A 458 5.97 -18.76 -14.41
C ASP A 458 4.91 -18.59 -13.31
N TYR A 459 3.62 -18.64 -13.64
CA TYR A 459 2.51 -18.49 -12.68
C TYR A 459 2.22 -19.77 -11.87
N GLU A 460 2.74 -20.91 -12.27
CA GLU A 460 2.56 -22.17 -11.52
C GLU A 460 3.00 -22.08 -10.06
N ASP A 461 3.88 -21.13 -9.77
CA ASP A 461 4.41 -20.92 -8.42
C ASP A 461 3.57 -19.95 -7.56
N GLU A 462 2.56 -19.29 -8.12
CA GLU A 462 1.69 -18.40 -7.33
C GLU A 462 0.61 -19.20 -6.61
N ARG A 463 0.99 -19.74 -5.47
CA ARG A 463 0.13 -20.58 -4.63
C ARG A 463 -0.70 -19.78 -3.61
N ASP A 464 -0.44 -18.48 -3.49
CA ASP A 464 -1.08 -17.62 -2.50
C ASP A 464 -2.15 -16.73 -3.13
N PHE A 465 -3.27 -17.33 -3.53
CA PHE A 465 -4.42 -16.58 -4.05
C PHE A 465 -5.71 -16.90 -3.30
N LEU A 466 -6.51 -17.89 -3.65
CA LEU A 466 -7.75 -18.26 -2.93
C LEU A 466 -7.45 -18.75 -1.50
N TRP A 467 -6.42 -19.59 -1.37
CA TRP A 467 -5.99 -20.15 -0.10
C TRP A 467 -4.66 -19.54 0.30
N ARG A 468 -4.58 -19.04 1.52
CA ARG A 468 -3.32 -18.61 2.11
C ARG A 468 -2.49 -19.85 2.44
N GLN A 469 -1.34 -20.00 1.78
CA GLN A 469 -0.44 -21.13 2.04
C GLN A 469 0.39 -20.90 3.33
N PRO A 470 0.75 -21.96 4.07
CA PRO A 470 1.71 -21.84 5.17
C PRO A 470 2.98 -21.13 4.72
N LEU A 471 3.54 -20.24 5.57
CA LEU A 471 4.75 -19.46 5.22
C LEU A 471 5.91 -20.35 4.75
N ARG A 472 6.01 -21.59 5.26
CA ARG A 472 7.04 -22.55 4.83
C ARG A 472 6.95 -22.94 3.36
N LEU A 473 5.76 -22.87 2.76
CA LEU A 473 5.52 -23.17 1.35
C LEU A 473 5.62 -21.93 0.46
N LEU A 474 5.61 -20.72 1.03
CA LEU A 474 5.77 -19.46 0.32
C LEU A 474 7.24 -19.06 0.18
N TRP A 475 8.03 -19.92 -0.44
CA TRP A 475 9.47 -19.73 -0.60
C TRP A 475 9.86 -18.90 -1.82
N LYS A 476 8.93 -18.67 -2.75
CA LYS A 476 9.11 -17.81 -3.91
C LYS A 476 8.35 -16.50 -3.77
N ARG A 477 8.88 -15.45 -4.42
CA ARG A 477 8.18 -14.17 -4.63
C ARG A 477 7.17 -14.30 -5.76
N PRO A 478 6.13 -13.45 -5.76
CA PRO A 478 5.17 -13.38 -6.87
C PRO A 478 5.87 -12.96 -8.16
N ILE A 479 5.11 -12.97 -9.25
CA ILE A 479 5.56 -12.64 -10.61
C ILE A 479 6.20 -11.26 -10.76
N TYR A 480 5.89 -10.32 -9.88
CA TYR A 480 6.45 -8.96 -9.90
C TYR A 480 7.98 -8.93 -9.72
N ALA A 481 8.55 -9.99 -9.16
CA ALA A 481 9.99 -10.12 -8.97
C ALA A 481 10.68 -10.74 -10.19
N LYS A 482 11.89 -10.24 -10.52
CA LYS A 482 12.75 -10.82 -11.57
C LYS A 482 12.90 -12.32 -11.40
N LYS A 483 12.86 -13.08 -12.50
CA LYS A 483 12.95 -14.55 -12.53
C LYS A 483 14.12 -15.10 -11.71
N ASN A 484 15.28 -14.46 -11.79
CA ASN A 484 16.50 -14.90 -11.10
C ASN A 484 16.48 -14.65 -9.59
N ASN A 485 15.60 -13.77 -9.09
CA ASN A 485 15.56 -13.35 -7.69
C ASN A 485 14.22 -13.66 -6.99
N ARG A 486 13.46 -14.64 -7.49
CA ARG A 486 12.15 -15.01 -6.90
C ARG A 486 12.25 -15.72 -5.55
N ARG A 487 13.41 -16.30 -5.19
CA ARG A 487 13.52 -17.04 -3.93
C ARG A 487 13.61 -16.08 -2.73
N LYS A 488 12.58 -16.09 -1.85
CA LYS A 488 12.53 -15.24 -0.64
C LYS A 488 12.78 -15.98 0.67
N LEU A 489 12.59 -17.28 0.70
CA LEU A 489 12.77 -18.10 1.90
C LEU A 489 13.79 -19.22 1.64
N ARG A 490 14.77 -19.35 2.54
CA ARG A 490 15.68 -20.50 2.62
C ARG A 490 15.60 -21.07 4.03
N MET A 491 15.06 -22.26 4.17
CA MET A 491 15.12 -22.96 5.45
C MET A 491 16.54 -23.55 5.60
N LYS A 492 17.21 -23.20 6.69
CA LYS A 492 18.43 -23.92 7.12
C LYS A 492 17.91 -25.14 7.90
N LEU A 493 18.05 -26.32 7.31
CA LEU A 493 17.84 -27.60 8.00
C LEU A 493 18.98 -27.83 8.97
#